data_b4ba444e9f5e5ee387f2fdd39ffb00a7
#
_entry.id   b4ba444e9f5e5ee387f2fdd39ffb00a7
#
_cell.length_a   1.000
_cell.length_b   1.000
_cell.length_c   1.000
_cell.angle_alpha   90.00
_cell.angle_beta   90.00
_cell.angle_gamma   90.00
#
_symmetry.space_group_name_H-M   'P 1'
#
loop_
_entity.id
_entity.type
_entity.pdbx_description
1 polymer ?
#
loop_
_entity_poly.entity_id
_entity_poly.type
_entity_poly.pdbx_seq_one_letter_code
_entity_poly.pdbx_strand_id
1 'polypeptide(L)'
;MCIRDRYSPASINFCPYERRYFTERNAGKIDAVRNQISLWHEGGLIGPSENCLLVADLLEAASGIANIAGTYGCFLKKWTQQSQGELAIKERDLMPQCVVHKMSVGDVFDIKVEQHDVVYLDPPYTKRQYASYYHIPETIAYHDEPSVEGVAGLRPWKHNASPFCYKSKALQAIYDCVNGLSADRIYLSYSSQGHVELSELVNCLAGLGGVRLHSLGEIGRYRPNRVAASKEAVVEEYLIEVDKAPGD
;
A
#
# COMPACT_ATOMS: atom_id res chain seq x y z
N MET A 1 8.13 -7.76 -19.40
CA MET A 1 7.88 -6.58 -18.53
C MET A 1 8.94 -5.55 -18.83
N CYS A 2 8.58 -4.27 -18.88
CA CYS A 2 9.55 -3.21 -19.12
C CYS A 2 9.27 -2.00 -18.21
N ILE A 3 9.85 -2.01 -17.00
CA ILE A 3 9.89 -0.88 -16.09
C ILE A 3 10.64 0.28 -16.77
N ARG A 4 11.69 -0.04 -17.53
CA ARG A 4 12.47 0.93 -18.27
C ARG A 4 11.60 1.76 -19.22
N ASP A 5 10.80 1.14 -20.05
CA ASP A 5 10.04 1.83 -21.11
C ASP A 5 8.77 2.54 -20.57
N ARG A 6 8.32 2.21 -19.35
CA ARG A 6 7.14 2.83 -18.75
C ARG A 6 7.45 3.86 -17.68
N TYR A 7 8.52 3.66 -16.89
CA TYR A 7 8.75 4.38 -15.64
C TYR A 7 10.15 5.01 -15.52
N SER A 8 10.91 5.05 -16.61
CA SER A 8 12.18 5.75 -16.71
C SER A 8 12.16 6.81 -17.82
N PRO A 9 13.21 7.61 -18.00
CA PRO A 9 13.34 8.55 -19.12
C PRO A 9 13.12 7.92 -20.48
N ALA A 10 13.44 6.64 -20.68
CA ALA A 10 13.19 5.93 -21.93
C ALA A 10 11.69 5.89 -22.33
N SER A 11 10.78 6.16 -21.41
CA SER A 11 9.33 6.23 -21.68
C SER A 11 8.95 7.27 -22.75
N ILE A 12 9.78 8.30 -22.97
CA ILE A 12 9.59 9.29 -24.03
C ILE A 12 9.55 8.68 -25.44
N ASN A 13 10.15 7.51 -25.63
CA ASN A 13 10.14 6.80 -26.90
C ASN A 13 8.80 6.11 -27.21
N PHE A 14 7.92 5.97 -26.21
CA PHE A 14 6.67 5.21 -26.30
C PHE A 14 5.44 6.07 -26.00
N CYS A 15 5.62 7.23 -25.34
CA CYS A 15 4.53 8.15 -25.00
C CYS A 15 5.08 9.58 -24.88
N PRO A 16 4.21 10.62 -24.87
CA PRO A 16 4.66 12.02 -24.80
C PRO A 16 5.21 12.46 -23.43
N TYR A 17 5.44 11.50 -22.50
CA TYR A 17 5.86 11.81 -21.15
C TYR A 17 7.19 11.14 -20.81
N GLU A 18 8.19 11.93 -20.42
CA GLU A 18 9.43 11.46 -19.81
C GLU A 18 9.18 11.22 -18.31
N ARG A 19 9.04 9.97 -17.92
CA ARG A 19 8.83 9.60 -16.53
C ARG A 19 10.16 9.36 -15.83
N ARG A 20 10.25 9.77 -14.57
CA ARG A 20 11.51 9.78 -13.80
C ARG A 20 11.37 9.06 -12.47
N TYR A 21 10.68 7.92 -12.44
CA TYR A 21 10.62 7.10 -11.23
C TYR A 21 11.95 6.42 -10.96
N PHE A 22 12.61 5.94 -12.00
CA PHE A 22 13.93 5.30 -11.94
C PHE A 22 14.82 5.85 -13.04
N THR A 23 16.15 5.84 -12.79
CA THR A 23 17.10 6.04 -13.91
C THR A 23 16.95 4.90 -14.90
N GLU A 24 17.30 5.10 -16.18
CA GLU A 24 17.23 4.03 -17.18
C GLU A 24 18.06 2.80 -16.80
N ARG A 25 19.24 3.04 -16.19
CA ARG A 25 20.11 1.98 -15.68
C ARG A 25 19.42 1.14 -14.60
N ASN A 26 18.83 1.79 -13.62
CA ASN A 26 18.15 1.10 -12.53
C ASN A 26 16.87 0.40 -12.99
N ALA A 27 16.09 1.03 -13.86
CA ALA A 27 14.91 0.42 -14.46
C ALA A 27 15.26 -0.85 -15.25
N GLY A 28 16.34 -0.82 -16.05
CA GLY A 28 16.84 -2.01 -16.73
C GLY A 28 17.34 -3.10 -15.79
N LYS A 29 17.94 -2.72 -14.65
CA LYS A 29 18.33 -3.70 -13.61
C LYS A 29 17.09 -4.34 -12.94
N ILE A 30 16.05 -3.56 -12.64
CA ILE A 30 14.80 -4.09 -12.10
C ILE A 30 14.19 -5.11 -13.05
N ASP A 31 14.12 -4.78 -14.35
CA ASP A 31 13.63 -5.70 -15.38
C ASP A 31 14.47 -6.98 -15.46
N ALA A 32 15.80 -6.85 -15.48
CA ALA A 32 16.70 -7.99 -15.56
C ALA A 32 16.57 -8.94 -14.35
N VAL A 33 16.54 -8.38 -13.12
CA VAL A 33 16.38 -9.18 -11.90
C VAL A 33 15.02 -9.85 -11.88
N ARG A 34 13.94 -9.13 -12.21
CA ARG A 34 12.59 -9.70 -12.20
C ARG A 34 12.43 -10.82 -13.22
N ASN A 35 13.03 -10.66 -14.42
CA ASN A 35 13.07 -11.72 -15.42
C ASN A 35 13.85 -12.95 -14.93
N GLN A 36 14.98 -12.73 -14.27
CA GLN A 36 15.77 -13.84 -13.74
C GLN A 36 15.03 -14.62 -12.66
N ILE A 37 14.31 -13.93 -11.75
CA ILE A 37 13.45 -14.58 -10.75
C ILE A 37 12.39 -15.46 -11.42
N SER A 38 11.74 -14.96 -12.48
CA SER A 38 10.75 -15.73 -13.24
C SER A 38 11.36 -16.97 -13.88
N LEU A 39 12.52 -16.83 -14.53
CA LEU A 39 13.23 -17.95 -15.15
C LEU A 39 13.61 -19.05 -14.13
N TRP A 40 14.06 -18.67 -12.95
CA TRP A 40 14.35 -19.62 -11.87
C TRP A 40 13.10 -20.34 -11.39
N HIS A 41 12.00 -19.62 -11.24
CA HIS A 41 10.73 -20.21 -10.80
C HIS A 41 10.13 -21.15 -11.87
N GLU A 42 10.06 -20.70 -13.13
CA GLU A 42 9.57 -21.49 -14.26
C GLU A 42 10.46 -22.72 -14.53
N GLY A 43 11.77 -22.58 -14.32
CA GLY A 43 12.73 -23.67 -14.43
C GLY A 43 12.77 -24.61 -13.22
N GLY A 44 11.94 -24.36 -12.18
CA GLY A 44 11.89 -25.21 -10.97
C GLY A 44 13.12 -25.11 -10.06
N LEU A 45 13.97 -24.09 -10.23
CA LEU A 45 15.14 -23.84 -9.37
C LEU A 45 14.75 -23.25 -8.02
N ILE A 46 13.66 -22.52 -7.96
CA ILE A 46 13.09 -21.93 -6.74
C ILE A 46 11.60 -22.26 -6.63
N GLY A 47 11.13 -22.47 -5.41
CA GLY A 47 9.73 -22.73 -5.10
C GLY A 47 8.90 -21.43 -5.02
N PRO A 48 7.57 -21.55 -4.83
CA PRO A 48 6.68 -20.38 -4.72
C PRO A 48 7.05 -19.42 -3.59
N SER A 49 7.45 -19.95 -2.43
CA SER A 49 7.83 -19.12 -1.27
C SER A 49 9.10 -18.32 -1.54
N GLU A 50 10.11 -18.95 -2.14
CA GLU A 50 11.36 -18.30 -2.51
C GLU A 50 11.14 -17.24 -3.60
N ASN A 51 10.28 -17.54 -4.59
CA ASN A 51 9.87 -16.56 -5.58
C ASN A 51 9.23 -15.32 -4.92
N CYS A 52 8.31 -15.52 -3.98
CA CYS A 52 7.68 -14.40 -3.25
C CYS A 52 8.70 -13.58 -2.45
N LEU A 53 9.64 -14.23 -1.77
CA LEU A 53 10.69 -13.56 -1.01
C LEU A 53 11.61 -12.72 -1.92
N LEU A 54 12.09 -13.29 -3.03
CA LEU A 54 12.95 -12.57 -3.97
C LEU A 54 12.24 -11.40 -4.64
N VAL A 55 10.95 -11.54 -4.97
CA VAL A 55 10.14 -10.42 -5.48
C VAL A 55 9.97 -9.34 -4.41
N ALA A 56 9.75 -9.72 -3.15
CA ALA A 56 9.64 -8.76 -2.05
C ALA A 56 10.96 -8.00 -1.83
N ASP A 57 12.11 -8.68 -1.91
CA ASP A 57 13.43 -8.04 -1.81
C ASP A 57 13.70 -7.10 -2.97
N LEU A 58 13.27 -7.45 -4.19
CA LEU A 58 13.35 -6.57 -5.35
C LEU A 58 12.46 -5.33 -5.18
N LEU A 59 11.24 -5.48 -4.65
CA LEU A 59 10.33 -4.36 -4.38
C LEU A 59 10.91 -3.40 -3.34
N GLU A 60 11.53 -3.92 -2.29
CA GLU A 60 12.21 -3.11 -1.28
C GLU A 60 13.40 -2.36 -1.88
N ALA A 61 14.26 -3.05 -2.63
CA ALA A 61 15.40 -2.45 -3.32
C ALA A 61 14.96 -1.37 -4.32
N ALA A 62 13.91 -1.61 -5.10
CA ALA A 62 13.35 -0.64 -6.05
C ALA A 62 12.79 0.59 -5.31
N SER A 63 12.09 0.39 -4.20
CA SER A 63 11.56 1.49 -3.37
C SER A 63 12.70 2.34 -2.79
N GLY A 64 13.82 1.71 -2.43
CA GLY A 64 15.03 2.39 -1.93
C GLY A 64 15.67 3.37 -2.91
N ILE A 65 15.44 3.23 -4.20
CA ILE A 65 16.00 4.08 -5.26
C ILE A 65 14.93 4.81 -6.09
N ALA A 66 13.68 4.77 -5.68
CA ALA A 66 12.61 5.43 -6.39
C ALA A 66 12.68 6.96 -6.22
N ASN A 67 12.52 7.70 -7.32
CA ASN A 67 12.52 9.16 -7.34
C ASN A 67 11.12 9.72 -7.04
N ILE A 68 10.65 9.48 -5.84
CA ILE A 68 9.29 9.80 -5.36
C ILE A 68 9.31 10.61 -4.07
N ALA A 69 8.19 11.21 -3.75
CA ALA A 69 7.98 11.92 -2.47
C ALA A 69 7.22 11.02 -1.47
N GLY A 70 7.67 9.77 -1.29
CA GLY A 70 7.11 8.80 -0.36
C GLY A 70 6.02 7.88 -0.95
N THR A 71 5.45 8.18 -2.11
CA THR A 71 4.47 7.32 -2.80
C THR A 71 4.66 7.37 -4.30
N TYR A 72 4.23 6.33 -5.01
CA TYR A 72 4.32 6.25 -6.47
C TYR A 72 3.23 7.03 -7.23
N GLY A 73 2.44 7.85 -6.54
CA GLY A 73 1.42 8.67 -7.21
C GLY A 73 1.96 9.65 -8.26
N CYS A 74 3.20 10.10 -8.14
CA CYS A 74 3.97 10.80 -9.17
C CYS A 74 5.47 10.79 -8.84
N PHE A 75 6.31 10.97 -9.86
CA PHE A 75 7.76 11.13 -9.71
C PHE A 75 8.15 12.59 -9.42
N LEU A 76 9.34 12.79 -8.87
CA LEU A 76 9.92 14.11 -8.65
C LEU A 76 10.54 14.65 -9.96
N LYS A 77 10.39 15.96 -10.18
CA LYS A 77 10.98 16.63 -11.37
C LYS A 77 12.51 16.60 -11.39
N LYS A 78 13.13 16.65 -10.21
CA LYS A 78 14.58 16.58 -10.04
C LYS A 78 14.96 15.25 -9.42
N TRP A 79 16.04 14.68 -9.87
CA TRP A 79 16.63 13.49 -9.28
C TRP A 79 17.10 13.77 -7.85
N THR A 80 16.75 12.89 -6.93
CA THR A 80 17.31 12.89 -5.58
C THR A 80 18.65 12.14 -5.58
N GLN A 81 19.51 12.38 -4.58
CA GLN A 81 20.74 11.62 -4.42
C GLN A 81 20.45 10.13 -4.28
N GLN A 82 19.42 9.77 -3.52
CA GLN A 82 18.98 8.39 -3.33
C GLN A 82 18.59 7.71 -4.64
N SER A 83 17.85 8.40 -5.51
CA SER A 83 17.39 7.85 -6.79
C SER A 83 18.49 7.67 -7.84
N GLN A 84 19.63 8.31 -7.64
CA GLN A 84 20.82 8.12 -8.48
C GLN A 84 21.73 6.99 -7.99
N GLY A 85 21.46 6.44 -6.79
CA GLY A 85 22.14 5.27 -6.26
C GLY A 85 21.91 4.04 -7.15
N GLU A 86 22.64 2.97 -6.86
CA GLU A 86 22.46 1.70 -7.56
C GLU A 86 21.40 0.83 -6.90
N LEU A 87 20.63 0.10 -7.71
CA LEU A 87 19.79 -0.98 -7.20
C LEU A 87 20.67 -2.03 -6.51
N ALA A 88 20.42 -2.25 -5.25
CA ALA A 88 21.10 -3.25 -4.44
C ALA A 88 20.08 -4.07 -3.66
N ILE A 89 20.02 -5.36 -3.95
CA ILE A 89 19.22 -6.31 -3.18
C ILE A 89 20.04 -6.69 -1.94
N LYS A 90 19.41 -6.59 -0.77
CA LYS A 90 20.04 -6.97 0.50
C LYS A 90 19.57 -8.36 0.89
N GLU A 91 20.47 -9.12 1.46
CA GLU A 91 20.12 -10.37 2.11
C GLU A 91 19.19 -10.09 3.29
N ARG A 92 18.14 -10.89 3.41
CA ARG A 92 17.14 -10.77 4.47
C ARG A 92 17.38 -11.84 5.53
N ASP A 93 17.47 -11.38 6.78
CA ASP A 93 17.44 -12.32 7.90
C ASP A 93 16.03 -12.90 8.05
N LEU A 94 15.91 -14.21 7.89
CA LEU A 94 14.66 -14.91 8.09
C LEU A 94 14.55 -15.35 9.56
N MET A 95 13.49 -14.90 10.22
CA MET A 95 13.19 -15.39 11.57
C MET A 95 12.69 -16.83 11.53
N PRO A 96 13.05 -17.67 12.51
CA PRO A 96 12.46 -19.00 12.64
C PRO A 96 10.94 -18.90 12.73
N GLN A 97 10.25 -19.75 11.97
CA GLN A 97 8.79 -19.75 11.98
C GLN A 97 8.29 -20.31 13.33
N CYS A 98 7.67 -19.44 14.13
CA CYS A 98 7.09 -19.81 15.43
C CYS A 98 5.56 -19.98 15.38
N VAL A 99 4.91 -19.47 14.32
CA VAL A 99 3.46 -19.48 14.15
C VAL A 99 3.07 -19.82 12.71
N VAL A 100 1.90 -20.41 12.56
CA VAL A 100 1.31 -20.65 11.23
C VAL A 100 0.73 -19.35 10.71
N HIS A 101 1.18 -18.94 9.52
CA HIS A 101 0.65 -17.79 8.82
C HIS A 101 -0.20 -18.23 7.63
N LYS A 102 -1.36 -17.60 7.47
CA LYS A 102 -2.18 -17.72 6.27
C LYS A 102 -2.30 -16.35 5.65
N MET A 103 -1.88 -16.21 4.40
CA MET A 103 -2.03 -14.98 3.63
C MET A 103 -3.07 -15.16 2.53
N SER A 104 -3.89 -14.15 2.32
CA SER A 104 -4.88 -14.12 1.25
C SER A 104 -4.95 -12.72 0.64
N VAL A 105 -5.32 -12.67 -0.64
CA VAL A 105 -5.56 -11.42 -1.38
C VAL A 105 -7.01 -11.44 -1.85
N GLY A 106 -7.73 -10.34 -1.61
CA GLY A 106 -9.13 -10.24 -1.99
C GLY A 106 -9.77 -8.92 -1.54
N ASP A 107 -11.07 -8.81 -1.73
CA ASP A 107 -11.83 -7.70 -1.19
C ASP A 107 -12.04 -7.88 0.33
N VAL A 108 -11.85 -6.84 1.10
CA VAL A 108 -12.00 -6.87 2.56
C VAL A 108 -13.43 -7.20 2.98
N PHE A 109 -14.42 -6.88 2.15
CA PHE A 109 -15.83 -7.21 2.42
C PHE A 109 -16.16 -8.70 2.24
N ASP A 110 -15.29 -9.47 1.59
CA ASP A 110 -15.45 -10.91 1.37
C ASP A 110 -14.69 -11.77 2.40
N ILE A 111 -13.94 -11.14 3.32
CA ILE A 111 -13.16 -11.85 4.34
C ILE A 111 -14.10 -12.58 5.31
N LYS A 112 -13.80 -13.85 5.54
CA LYS A 112 -14.45 -14.68 6.56
C LYS A 112 -13.56 -14.79 7.78
N VAL A 113 -14.13 -14.49 8.94
CA VAL A 113 -13.48 -14.61 10.24
C VAL A 113 -14.40 -15.36 11.19
N GLU A 114 -13.81 -16.03 12.17
CA GLU A 114 -14.53 -16.74 13.21
C GLU A 114 -14.90 -15.78 14.37
N GLN A 115 -15.90 -16.14 15.16
CA GLN A 115 -16.41 -15.30 16.24
C GLN A 115 -15.30 -14.91 17.26
N HIS A 116 -14.43 -15.83 17.58
CA HIS A 116 -13.38 -15.62 18.58
C HIS A 116 -12.07 -15.06 18.01
N ASP A 117 -12.04 -14.75 16.71
CA ASP A 117 -10.90 -14.06 16.11
C ASP A 117 -10.80 -12.62 16.64
N VAL A 118 -9.59 -12.11 16.68
CA VAL A 118 -9.31 -10.69 16.88
C VAL A 118 -8.95 -10.09 15.53
N VAL A 119 -9.72 -9.12 15.08
CA VAL A 119 -9.52 -8.47 13.80
C VAL A 119 -8.85 -7.11 13.97
N TYR A 120 -7.78 -6.86 13.25
CA TYR A 120 -7.17 -5.54 13.10
C TYR A 120 -7.41 -5.01 11.70
N LEU A 121 -8.04 -3.85 11.60
CA LEU A 121 -8.35 -3.16 10.36
C LEU A 121 -7.50 -1.91 10.23
N ASP A 122 -6.81 -1.77 9.10
CA ASP A 122 -6.06 -0.55 8.73
C ASP A 122 -6.49 -0.09 7.33
N PRO A 123 -7.72 0.43 7.17
CA PRO A 123 -8.23 0.85 5.88
C PRO A 123 -7.59 2.17 5.44
N PRO A 124 -7.55 2.47 4.14
CA PRO A 124 -7.17 3.79 3.66
C PRO A 124 -8.24 4.82 4.06
N TYR A 125 -7.94 5.69 5.00
CA TYR A 125 -8.88 6.70 5.54
C TYR A 125 -8.79 8.08 4.88
N THR A 126 -7.99 8.23 3.82
CA THR A 126 -7.85 9.47 3.05
C THR A 126 -8.15 9.23 1.57
N LYS A 127 -8.17 10.30 0.75
CA LYS A 127 -8.41 10.23 -0.71
C LYS A 127 -7.38 9.41 -1.51
N ARG A 128 -6.38 8.82 -0.86
CA ARG A 128 -5.28 8.10 -1.51
C ARG A 128 -5.72 6.69 -1.88
N GLN A 129 -6.09 6.49 -3.13
CA GLN A 129 -6.41 5.16 -3.67
C GLN A 129 -5.14 4.32 -3.80
N TYR A 130 -5.02 3.26 -3.01
CA TYR A 130 -3.84 2.38 -3.04
C TYR A 130 -3.61 1.77 -4.42
N ALA A 131 -4.68 1.36 -5.10
CA ALA A 131 -4.60 0.84 -6.47
C ALA A 131 -3.92 1.79 -7.46
N SER A 132 -3.98 3.13 -7.23
CA SER A 132 -3.25 4.10 -8.05
C SER A 132 -1.86 4.43 -7.50
N TYR A 133 -1.66 4.34 -6.19
CA TYR A 133 -0.39 4.69 -5.56
C TYR A 133 0.64 3.56 -5.57
N TYR A 134 0.20 2.31 -5.70
CA TYR A 134 1.06 1.13 -5.75
C TYR A 134 1.23 0.55 -7.16
N HIS A 135 0.86 1.30 -8.21
CA HIS A 135 0.87 0.82 -9.60
C HIS A 135 2.22 0.27 -10.07
N ILE A 136 3.35 0.85 -9.64
CA ILE A 136 4.68 0.37 -10.03
C ILE A 136 5.07 -0.88 -9.23
N PRO A 137 4.97 -0.92 -7.88
CA PRO A 137 5.12 -2.17 -7.13
C PRO A 137 4.28 -3.32 -7.68
N GLU A 138 3.01 -3.08 -8.02
CA GLU A 138 2.16 -4.10 -8.64
C GLU A 138 2.69 -4.56 -10.00
N THR A 139 3.16 -3.64 -10.85
CA THR A 139 3.78 -4.01 -12.14
C THR A 139 4.98 -4.91 -11.96
N ILE A 140 5.82 -4.63 -10.96
CA ILE A 140 6.97 -5.50 -10.62
C ILE A 140 6.50 -6.84 -10.08
N ALA A 141 5.51 -6.85 -9.17
CA ALA A 141 5.01 -8.08 -8.54
C ALA A 141 4.31 -9.00 -9.53
N TYR A 142 3.38 -8.48 -10.32
CA TYR A 142 2.65 -9.26 -11.33
C TYR A 142 3.51 -9.68 -12.51
N HIS A 143 4.61 -8.97 -12.78
CA HIS A 143 5.48 -9.23 -13.93
C HIS A 143 4.71 -9.18 -15.26
N ASP A 144 3.80 -8.23 -15.37
CA ASP A 144 2.93 -8.01 -16.53
C ASP A 144 3.33 -6.78 -17.35
N GLU A 145 2.67 -6.58 -18.47
CA GLU A 145 2.87 -5.43 -19.36
C GLU A 145 1.59 -4.58 -19.43
N PRO A 146 1.21 -3.88 -18.35
CA PRO A 146 -0.03 -3.13 -18.33
C PRO A 146 0.02 -1.96 -19.31
N SER A 147 -1.12 -1.60 -19.88
CA SER A 147 -1.31 -0.28 -20.45
C SER A 147 -1.19 0.76 -19.33
N VAL A 148 -0.49 1.87 -19.60
CA VAL A 148 -0.29 2.92 -18.60
C VAL A 148 -0.71 4.27 -19.17
N GLU A 149 -1.40 5.07 -18.36
CA GLU A 149 -2.00 6.33 -18.80
C GLU A 149 -1.48 7.54 -18.02
N GLY A 150 -1.56 8.70 -18.65
CA GLY A 150 -1.24 10.00 -18.07
C GLY A 150 0.25 10.21 -17.78
N VAL A 151 0.56 11.36 -17.18
CA VAL A 151 1.94 11.76 -16.85
C VAL A 151 2.58 10.75 -15.88
N ALA A 152 1.83 10.32 -14.87
CA ALA A 152 2.32 9.39 -13.85
C ALA A 152 2.46 7.95 -14.36
N GLY A 153 1.87 7.59 -15.50
CA GLY A 153 1.90 6.20 -16.01
C GLY A 153 1.11 5.23 -15.16
N LEU A 154 -0.11 5.62 -14.76
CA LEU A 154 -0.96 4.78 -13.93
C LEU A 154 -1.49 3.58 -14.71
N ARG A 155 -1.49 2.42 -14.09
CA ARG A 155 -2.24 1.23 -14.53
C ARG A 155 -3.74 1.50 -14.46
N PRO A 156 -4.60 0.73 -15.15
CA PRO A 156 -6.03 0.74 -14.90
C PRO A 156 -6.32 0.37 -13.43
N TRP A 157 -6.83 1.31 -12.66
CA TRP A 157 -7.02 1.14 -11.21
C TRP A 157 -8.45 1.34 -10.74
N LYS A 158 -9.31 1.95 -11.56
CA LYS A 158 -10.66 2.36 -11.13
C LYS A 158 -11.56 1.20 -10.69
N HIS A 159 -11.34 0.01 -11.22
CA HIS A 159 -12.07 -1.21 -10.83
C HIS A 159 -11.69 -1.71 -9.43
N ASN A 160 -10.50 -1.34 -8.94
CA ASN A 160 -10.01 -1.65 -7.60
C ASN A 160 -10.10 -0.43 -6.66
N ALA A 161 -10.92 0.58 -7.01
CA ALA A 161 -11.04 1.78 -6.21
C ALA A 161 -11.79 1.50 -4.91
N SER A 162 -11.14 1.75 -3.78
CA SER A 162 -11.68 1.52 -2.45
C SER A 162 -12.75 2.56 -2.08
N PRO A 163 -13.93 2.16 -1.57
CA PRO A 163 -14.96 3.07 -1.08
C PRO A 163 -14.49 3.88 0.13
N PHE A 164 -13.56 3.40 0.93
CA PHE A 164 -12.97 4.10 2.07
C PHE A 164 -12.28 5.42 1.67
N CYS A 165 -11.80 5.53 0.43
CA CYS A 165 -11.11 6.72 -0.08
C CYS A 165 -12.05 7.83 -0.60
N TYR A 166 -13.36 7.64 -0.56
CA TYR A 166 -14.34 8.64 -0.96
C TYR A 166 -15.04 9.22 0.26
N LYS A 167 -14.90 10.54 0.50
CA LYS A 167 -15.47 11.21 1.66
C LYS A 167 -16.95 10.90 1.89
N SER A 168 -17.75 10.85 0.82
CA SER A 168 -19.19 10.55 0.88
C SER A 168 -19.54 9.09 1.14
N LYS A 169 -18.57 8.16 1.06
CA LYS A 169 -18.79 6.72 1.21
C LYS A 169 -18.05 6.13 2.41
N ALA A 170 -17.01 6.83 2.91
CA ALA A 170 -16.08 6.29 3.88
C ALA A 170 -16.76 5.80 5.17
N LEU A 171 -17.65 6.60 5.74
CA LEU A 171 -18.36 6.23 6.97
C LEU A 171 -19.16 4.93 6.79
N GLN A 172 -19.99 4.88 5.74
CA GLN A 172 -20.81 3.70 5.46
C GLN A 172 -19.94 2.48 5.15
N ALA A 173 -18.86 2.65 4.38
CA ALA A 173 -17.95 1.55 4.05
C ALA A 173 -17.25 0.99 5.30
N ILE A 174 -16.84 1.84 6.24
CA ILE A 174 -16.26 1.37 7.51
C ILE A 174 -17.32 0.63 8.33
N TYR A 175 -18.51 1.18 8.45
CA TYR A 175 -19.62 0.53 9.15
C TYR A 175 -19.93 -0.83 8.56
N ASP A 176 -20.12 -0.94 7.24
CA ASP A 176 -20.44 -2.18 6.54
C ASP A 176 -19.33 -3.23 6.71
N CYS A 177 -18.06 -2.80 6.62
CA CYS A 177 -16.92 -3.66 6.84
C CYS A 177 -16.93 -4.24 8.26
N VAL A 178 -17.05 -3.39 9.30
CA VAL A 178 -17.08 -3.83 10.69
C VAL A 178 -18.33 -4.69 10.96
N ASN A 179 -19.49 -4.29 10.45
CA ASN A 179 -20.74 -5.03 10.64
C ASN A 179 -20.70 -6.43 10.00
N GLY A 180 -20.06 -6.56 8.83
CA GLY A 180 -19.97 -7.83 8.09
C GLY A 180 -19.02 -8.86 8.71
N LEU A 181 -18.13 -8.47 9.63
CA LEU A 181 -17.22 -9.39 10.31
C LEU A 181 -17.94 -10.10 11.47
N SER A 182 -17.73 -11.42 11.59
CA SER A 182 -18.32 -12.22 12.68
C SER A 182 -17.54 -12.14 13.99
N ALA A 183 -16.36 -11.53 14.00
CA ALA A 183 -15.50 -11.43 15.17
C ALA A 183 -16.13 -10.61 16.29
N ASP A 184 -15.98 -11.07 17.54
CA ASP A 184 -16.43 -10.35 18.74
C ASP A 184 -15.60 -9.10 18.99
N ARG A 185 -14.31 -9.09 18.62
CA ARG A 185 -13.39 -7.99 18.90
C ARG A 185 -12.69 -7.49 17.64
N ILE A 186 -12.89 -6.21 17.36
CA ILE A 186 -12.35 -5.55 16.17
C ILE A 186 -11.59 -4.30 16.62
N TYR A 187 -10.37 -4.16 16.13
CA TYR A 187 -9.54 -2.97 16.28
C TYR A 187 -9.43 -2.26 14.95
N LEU A 188 -9.81 -0.99 14.89
CA LEU A 188 -9.72 -0.14 13.71
C LEU A 188 -8.68 0.95 13.93
N SER A 189 -7.61 0.94 13.13
CA SER A 189 -6.66 2.06 13.05
C SER A 189 -7.30 3.25 12.33
N TYR A 190 -7.16 4.44 12.92
CA TYR A 190 -7.71 5.66 12.35
C TYR A 190 -6.84 6.87 12.68
N SER A 191 -6.95 7.94 11.88
CA SER A 191 -6.16 9.14 12.03
C SER A 191 -7.04 10.40 12.03
N SER A 192 -6.61 11.43 12.74
CA SER A 192 -7.24 12.76 12.72
C SER A 192 -7.32 13.40 11.31
N GLN A 193 -6.59 12.86 10.33
CA GLN A 193 -6.65 13.27 8.92
C GLN A 193 -7.65 12.47 8.08
N GLY A 194 -8.38 11.54 8.68
CA GLY A 194 -9.37 10.74 8.00
C GLY A 194 -10.52 11.55 7.41
N HIS A 195 -11.24 10.96 6.46
CA HIS A 195 -12.37 11.60 5.80
C HIS A 195 -13.57 11.84 6.72
N VAL A 196 -13.72 10.99 7.73
CA VAL A 196 -14.83 10.99 8.68
C VAL A 196 -14.35 11.60 9.99
N GLU A 197 -15.13 12.48 10.57
CA GLU A 197 -14.85 13.01 11.89
C GLU A 197 -14.86 11.88 12.93
N LEU A 198 -13.87 11.88 13.84
CA LEU A 198 -13.69 10.79 14.80
C LEU A 198 -14.94 10.54 15.65
N SER A 199 -15.59 11.62 16.10
CA SER A 199 -16.82 11.53 16.89
C SER A 199 -17.97 10.90 16.11
N GLU A 200 -18.11 11.24 14.83
CA GLU A 200 -19.12 10.65 13.94
C GLU A 200 -18.86 9.15 13.74
N LEU A 201 -17.59 8.78 13.52
CA LEU A 201 -17.18 7.39 13.34
C LEU A 201 -17.46 6.55 14.62
N VAL A 202 -17.04 7.05 15.78
CA VAL A 202 -17.28 6.38 17.06
C VAL A 202 -18.77 6.20 17.34
N ASN A 203 -19.59 7.24 17.12
CA ASN A 203 -21.03 7.17 17.30
C ASN A 203 -21.70 6.16 16.35
N CYS A 204 -21.23 6.10 15.08
CA CYS A 204 -21.73 5.14 14.11
C CYS A 204 -21.41 3.69 14.53
N LEU A 205 -20.18 3.43 14.96
CA LEU A 205 -19.73 2.10 15.37
C LEU A 205 -20.35 1.66 16.70
N ALA A 206 -20.74 2.59 17.58
CA ALA A 206 -21.44 2.30 18.84
C ALA A 206 -22.82 1.62 18.62
N GLY A 207 -23.38 1.72 17.42
CA GLY A 207 -24.56 0.94 17.04
C GLY A 207 -24.31 -0.57 16.87
N LEU A 208 -23.05 -1.00 16.81
CA LEU A 208 -22.65 -2.41 16.63
C LEU A 208 -22.23 -3.07 17.94
N GLY A 209 -21.96 -2.31 19.00
CA GLY A 209 -21.50 -2.84 20.29
C GLY A 209 -20.81 -1.79 21.13
N GLY A 210 -20.06 -2.24 22.15
CA GLY A 210 -19.24 -1.36 22.99
C GLY A 210 -18.06 -0.79 22.24
N VAL A 211 -17.87 0.53 22.27
CA VAL A 211 -16.73 1.19 21.60
C VAL A 211 -15.80 1.82 22.62
N ARG A 212 -14.51 1.54 22.52
CA ARG A 212 -13.44 2.20 23.28
C ARG A 212 -12.45 2.87 22.32
N LEU A 213 -12.12 4.11 22.66
CA LEU A 213 -11.15 4.90 21.88
C LEU A 213 -9.82 4.98 22.63
N HIS A 214 -8.75 4.52 21.98
CA HIS A 214 -7.39 4.61 22.48
C HIS A 214 -6.61 5.62 21.66
N SER A 215 -6.11 6.71 22.28
CA SER A 215 -5.17 7.61 21.63
C SER A 215 -3.77 6.95 21.63
N LEU A 216 -3.17 6.85 20.47
CA LEU A 216 -1.80 6.34 20.30
C LEU A 216 -0.75 7.46 20.35
N GLY A 217 -1.21 8.71 20.50
CA GLY A 217 -0.38 9.89 20.59
C GLY A 217 -0.18 10.61 19.26
N GLU A 218 0.68 11.62 19.32
CA GLU A 218 0.99 12.47 18.19
C GLU A 218 2.12 11.88 17.35
N ILE A 219 1.87 11.66 16.06
CA ILE A 219 2.89 11.25 15.12
C ILE A 219 3.31 12.46 14.29
N GLY A 220 4.62 12.74 14.27
CA GLY A 220 5.18 13.80 13.43
C GLY A 220 4.92 13.51 11.96
N ARG A 221 4.23 14.41 11.27
CA ARG A 221 3.95 14.24 9.83
C ARG A 221 5.25 14.21 9.04
N TYR A 222 5.52 13.12 8.31
CA TYR A 222 6.60 13.09 7.35
C TYR A 222 6.39 14.19 6.29
N ARG A 223 7.31 15.15 6.21
CA ARG A 223 7.23 16.29 5.29
C ARG A 223 8.47 16.33 4.41
N PRO A 224 8.32 16.18 3.09
CA PRO A 224 9.45 16.08 2.16
C PRO A 224 10.19 17.40 1.93
N ASN A 225 9.69 18.56 2.43
CA ASN A 225 10.37 19.85 2.27
C ASN A 225 10.02 20.86 3.39
N ARG A 226 10.91 21.88 3.55
CA ARG A 226 10.78 22.94 4.58
C ARG A 226 9.49 23.80 4.42
N VAL A 227 8.97 23.99 3.23
CA VAL A 227 7.75 24.78 2.97
C VAL A 227 6.51 24.03 3.46
N ALA A 228 6.49 22.69 3.33
CA ALA A 228 5.43 21.88 3.92
C ALA A 228 5.57 21.79 5.45
N ALA A 229 6.75 22.04 6.00
CA ALA A 229 7.02 21.99 7.45
C ALA A 229 6.48 23.21 8.21
N SER A 230 6.12 24.31 7.55
CA SER A 230 5.65 25.54 8.19
C SER A 230 4.18 25.52 8.63
N LYS A 231 3.40 24.49 8.30
CA LYS A 231 2.04 24.27 8.81
C LYS A 231 2.12 23.19 9.89
N GLU A 232 2.10 23.59 11.12
CA GLU A 232 1.94 22.74 12.30
C GLU A 232 0.56 22.05 12.25
N ALA A 233 0.49 20.92 11.60
CA ALA A 233 -0.62 20.00 11.80
C ALA A 233 -0.02 18.74 12.44
N VAL A 234 -0.19 18.65 13.74
CA VAL A 234 0.01 17.41 14.48
C VAL A 234 -1.02 16.41 13.97
N VAL A 235 -0.58 15.20 13.72
CA VAL A 235 -1.46 14.10 13.33
C VAL A 235 -1.60 13.22 14.56
N GLU A 236 -2.81 13.04 15.01
CA GLU A 236 -3.14 12.10 16.08
C GLU A 236 -3.60 10.79 15.45
N GLU A 237 -3.04 9.70 15.95
CA GLU A 237 -3.44 8.35 15.58
C GLU A 237 -4.25 7.71 16.71
N TYR A 238 -5.26 6.96 16.31
CA TYR A 238 -6.22 6.33 17.21
C TYR A 238 -6.36 4.85 16.90
N LEU A 239 -6.61 4.07 17.93
CA LEU A 239 -7.10 2.71 17.82
C LEU A 239 -8.53 2.69 18.38
N ILE A 240 -9.50 2.39 17.53
CA ILE A 240 -10.90 2.24 17.91
C ILE A 240 -11.15 0.77 18.13
N GLU A 241 -11.44 0.40 19.37
CA GLU A 241 -11.82 -0.97 19.74
C GLU A 241 -13.34 -1.08 19.71
N VAL A 242 -13.85 -2.07 19.00
CA VAL A 242 -15.27 -2.41 18.92
C VAL A 242 -15.46 -3.81 19.49
N ASP A 243 -16.15 -3.91 20.63
CA ASP A 243 -16.63 -5.17 21.21
C ASP A 243 -18.07 -5.36 20.74
N LYS A 244 -18.28 -6.25 19.78
CA LYS A 244 -19.62 -6.54 19.28
C LYS A 244 -20.41 -7.26 20.37
N ALA A 245 -21.63 -6.84 20.58
CA ALA A 245 -22.52 -7.59 21.45
C ALA A 245 -22.63 -9.03 20.92
N PRO A 246 -22.63 -10.06 21.79
CA PRO A 246 -22.97 -11.41 21.35
C PRO A 246 -24.31 -11.33 20.64
N GLY A 247 -24.35 -11.85 19.42
CA GLY A 247 -25.60 -11.89 18.65
C GLY A 247 -26.68 -12.61 19.44
N ASP A 248 -27.82 -11.95 19.56
CA ASP A 248 -29.03 -12.53 20.15
C ASP A 248 -29.51 -13.75 19.35
#